data_0f5ccf192b52e48022c87b3184d50b8a
#
_entry.id   0f5ccf192b52e48022c87b3184d50b8a
#
_cell.length_a   1.000
_cell.length_b   1.000
_cell.length_c   1.000
_cell.angle_alpha   90.00
_cell.angle_beta   90.00
_cell.angle_gamma   90.00
#
_symmetry.space_group_name_H-M   'P 1'
#
loop_
_entity.id
_entity.type
_entity.pdbx_description
1 polymer ?
#
loop_
_entity_poly.entity_id
_entity_poly.type
_entity_poly.pdbx_seq_one_letter_code
_entity_poly.pdbx_strand_id
1 'polypeptide(L)'
;MKLSARWKAPKHAEPVFAAPANLGKALSQMLSRLNICSKESVVRQYDHEVQGGSVVKPLVGAQNDGPSDAGIVRPVLDSMEGVVVAHGICPRLSDIDAYHMTACAIDEAVRNAVAVGVDLDHLAGLDNFCWCDPVKSAKTPDGDYKLAQLVRSNMAIYDITTAYGVPCISGKDSMKNDYSIGKTKISVPPTLLYSVIGKIPDVRKA
;
A
#
# COMPACT_ATOMS: atom_id res chain seq x y z
N MET A 1 -5.10 30.91 -1.38
CA MET A 1 -3.65 30.79 -1.56
C MET A 1 -3.41 30.04 -2.87
N LYS A 2 -2.59 30.56 -3.80
CA LYS A 2 -2.20 29.82 -5.01
C LYS A 2 -0.84 29.21 -4.76
N LEU A 3 -0.73 27.89 -4.89
CA LEU A 3 0.55 27.17 -4.90
C LEU A 3 0.86 26.76 -6.32
N SER A 4 2.14 26.82 -6.70
CA SER A 4 2.61 26.33 -7.99
C SER A 4 3.77 25.39 -7.79
N ALA A 5 3.79 24.32 -8.56
CA ALA A 5 4.87 23.35 -8.53
C ALA A 5 5.26 22.98 -9.97
N ARG A 6 6.54 22.66 -10.17
CA ARG A 6 7.04 22.14 -11.44
C ARG A 6 7.55 20.73 -11.22
N TRP A 7 7.02 19.80 -11.96
CA TRP A 7 7.61 18.47 -12.04
C TRP A 7 8.88 18.51 -12.87
N LYS A 8 9.95 17.95 -12.32
CA LYS A 8 11.16 17.65 -13.04
C LYS A 8 11.50 16.20 -12.77
N ALA A 9 11.39 15.38 -13.80
CA ALA A 9 11.73 13.97 -13.68
C ALA A 9 13.17 13.82 -13.16
N PRO A 10 13.37 13.07 -12.08
CA PRO A 10 14.73 12.73 -11.64
C PRO A 10 15.42 11.91 -12.73
N LYS A 11 16.71 12.15 -12.92
CA LYS A 11 17.53 11.28 -13.76
C LYS A 11 18.03 10.13 -12.91
N HIS A 12 17.46 8.96 -13.10
CA HIS A 12 17.95 7.72 -12.49
C HIS A 12 18.74 6.92 -13.53
N ALA A 13 19.91 6.47 -13.14
CA ALA A 13 20.60 5.43 -13.91
C ALA A 13 20.04 4.08 -13.48
N GLU A 14 19.85 3.18 -14.44
CA GLU A 14 19.51 1.79 -14.11
C GLU A 14 20.60 1.20 -13.21
N PRO A 15 20.23 0.66 -12.04
CA PRO A 15 21.22 0.07 -11.15
C PRO A 15 21.78 -1.21 -11.77
N VAL A 16 23.10 -1.30 -11.80
CA VAL A 16 23.79 -2.52 -12.27
C VAL A 16 24.21 -3.32 -11.05
N PHE A 17 23.67 -4.52 -10.89
CA PHE A 17 24.03 -5.44 -9.83
C PHE A 17 24.82 -6.62 -10.38
N ALA A 18 25.95 -6.93 -9.73
CA ALA A 18 26.62 -8.18 -9.99
C ALA A 18 25.75 -9.36 -9.53
N ALA A 19 25.66 -10.41 -10.34
CA ALA A 19 24.96 -11.62 -9.94
C ALA A 19 25.59 -12.20 -8.66
N PRO A 20 24.78 -12.56 -7.63
CA PRO A 20 25.32 -13.18 -6.43
C PRO A 20 25.98 -14.52 -6.74
N ALA A 21 27.14 -14.78 -6.19
CA ALA A 21 27.83 -16.06 -6.34
C ALA A 21 27.03 -17.26 -5.80
N ASN A 22 26.12 -17.01 -4.83
CA ASN A 22 25.24 -18.01 -4.23
C ASN A 22 23.81 -17.44 -4.12
N LEU A 23 22.94 -17.86 -5.01
CA LEU A 23 21.53 -17.42 -5.07
C LEU A 23 20.73 -17.84 -3.84
N GLY A 24 20.96 -19.04 -3.28
CA GLY A 24 20.28 -19.52 -2.08
C GLY A 24 20.60 -18.63 -0.86
N LYS A 25 21.88 -18.27 -0.68
CA LYS A 25 22.29 -17.34 0.38
C LYS A 25 21.70 -15.93 0.16
N ALA A 26 21.68 -15.44 -1.08
CA ALA A 26 21.09 -14.15 -1.40
C ALA A 26 19.59 -14.13 -1.12
N LEU A 27 18.85 -15.19 -1.46
CA LEU A 27 17.42 -15.35 -1.17
C LEU A 27 17.18 -15.37 0.35
N SER A 28 17.91 -16.19 1.11
CA SER A 28 17.80 -16.23 2.57
C SER A 28 18.05 -14.86 3.21
N GLN A 29 19.08 -14.13 2.74
CA GLN A 29 19.38 -12.80 3.24
C GLN A 29 18.27 -11.78 2.88
N MET A 30 17.63 -11.93 1.74
CA MET A 30 16.52 -11.08 1.33
C MET A 30 15.28 -11.35 2.19
N LEU A 31 14.92 -12.61 2.38
CA LEU A 31 13.78 -13.03 3.20
C LEU A 31 13.95 -12.67 4.69
N SER A 32 15.18 -12.53 5.18
CA SER A 32 15.46 -12.14 6.57
C SER A 32 15.42 -10.62 6.82
N ARG A 33 15.27 -9.79 5.79
CA ARG A 33 15.16 -8.34 5.97
C ARG A 33 13.90 -7.96 6.73
N LEU A 34 13.99 -7.03 7.67
CA LEU A 34 12.89 -6.61 8.55
C LEU A 34 11.65 -6.12 7.80
N ASN A 35 11.79 -5.58 6.60
CA ASN A 35 10.66 -5.16 5.76
C ASN A 35 10.05 -6.30 4.92
N ILE A 36 10.67 -7.48 4.89
CA ILE A 36 10.23 -8.63 4.10
C ILE A 36 9.88 -9.83 4.98
N CYS A 37 10.63 -10.05 6.07
CA CYS A 37 10.44 -11.21 6.94
C CYS A 37 9.02 -11.32 7.51
N SER A 38 8.66 -12.51 8.01
CA SER A 38 7.37 -12.75 8.65
C SER A 38 7.04 -11.70 9.71
N LYS A 39 5.79 -11.29 9.73
CA LYS A 39 5.20 -10.38 10.73
C LYS A 39 4.33 -11.14 11.75
N GLU A 40 4.46 -12.45 11.80
CA GLU A 40 3.69 -13.30 12.70
C GLU A 40 3.73 -12.83 14.15
N SER A 41 4.92 -12.44 14.64
CA SER A 41 5.08 -11.93 16.01
C SER A 41 4.27 -10.63 16.27
N VAL A 42 4.02 -9.81 15.24
CA VAL A 42 3.19 -8.62 15.34
C VAL A 42 1.71 -8.98 15.28
N VAL A 43 1.33 -9.85 14.32
CA VAL A 43 -0.06 -10.30 14.13
C VAL A 43 -0.58 -11.00 15.39
N ARG A 44 0.22 -11.86 16.01
CA ARG A 44 -0.19 -12.64 17.20
C ARG A 44 -0.17 -11.87 18.53
N GLN A 45 0.13 -10.57 18.53
CA GLN A 45 0.07 -9.75 19.75
C GLN A 45 -1.35 -9.39 20.18
N TYR A 46 -2.32 -9.44 19.25
CA TYR A 46 -3.72 -9.07 19.49
C TYR A 46 -4.67 -10.14 19.00
N ASP A 47 -5.94 -10.03 19.43
CA ASP A 47 -7.03 -10.83 18.92
C ASP A 47 -7.32 -10.48 17.46
N HIS A 48 -6.85 -11.30 16.55
CA HIS A 48 -7.02 -11.11 15.10
C HIS A 48 -8.11 -12.03 14.51
N GLU A 49 -8.81 -12.77 15.36
CA GLU A 49 -9.87 -13.72 14.98
C GLU A 49 -11.08 -13.57 15.90
N VAL A 50 -11.62 -12.34 16.02
CA VAL A 50 -12.80 -12.08 16.85
C VAL A 50 -14.10 -12.38 16.13
N GLN A 51 -15.14 -12.71 16.91
CA GLN A 51 -16.55 -12.89 16.49
C GLN A 51 -16.80 -14.11 15.57
N GLY A 52 -15.82 -14.96 15.33
CA GLY A 52 -15.99 -16.19 14.54
C GLY A 52 -16.32 -16.00 13.05
N GLY A 53 -16.20 -14.77 12.54
CA GLY A 53 -16.49 -14.44 11.14
C GLY A 53 -15.28 -14.51 10.20
N SER A 54 -14.06 -14.73 10.71
CA SER A 54 -12.84 -14.77 9.90
C SER A 54 -12.81 -16.01 9.02
N VAL A 55 -12.69 -15.82 7.71
CA VAL A 55 -12.62 -16.89 6.70
C VAL A 55 -11.19 -17.01 6.17
N VAL A 56 -10.67 -15.95 5.55
CA VAL A 56 -9.25 -15.84 5.21
C VAL A 56 -8.60 -14.95 6.26
N LYS A 57 -7.70 -15.57 7.00
CA LYS A 57 -7.05 -14.98 8.17
C LYS A 57 -5.73 -14.30 7.78
N PRO A 58 -5.14 -13.48 8.66
CA PRO A 58 -3.82 -12.91 8.41
C PRO A 58 -2.72 -13.96 8.20
N LEU A 59 -2.90 -15.13 8.82
CA LEU A 59 -2.04 -16.30 8.64
C LEU A 59 -2.88 -17.49 8.22
N VAL A 60 -2.50 -18.13 7.15
CA VAL A 60 -3.20 -19.26 6.50
C VAL A 60 -2.26 -20.46 6.32
N GLY A 61 -2.76 -21.51 5.68
CA GLY A 61 -2.06 -22.77 5.49
C GLY A 61 -2.33 -23.77 6.60
N ALA A 62 -1.82 -25.00 6.45
CA ALA A 62 -2.09 -26.11 7.36
C ALA A 62 -1.64 -25.85 8.81
N GLN A 63 -0.66 -24.98 9.00
CA GLN A 63 -0.11 -24.63 10.32
C GLN A 63 -0.48 -23.20 10.75
N ASN A 64 -1.26 -22.46 9.94
CA ASN A 64 -1.60 -21.05 10.14
C ASN A 64 -0.37 -20.16 10.37
N ASP A 65 0.67 -20.33 9.59
CA ASP A 65 1.95 -19.62 9.66
C ASP A 65 2.34 -18.90 8.36
N GLY A 66 1.59 -19.12 7.28
CA GLY A 66 1.78 -18.47 5.99
C GLY A 66 0.98 -17.17 5.88
N PRO A 67 1.57 -16.06 5.37
CA PRO A 67 0.82 -14.82 5.14
C PRO A 67 -0.23 -15.01 4.04
N SER A 68 -1.35 -14.28 4.13
CA SER A 68 -2.37 -14.17 3.10
C SER A 68 -2.28 -12.83 2.38
N ASP A 69 -2.73 -12.80 1.12
CA ASP A 69 -2.77 -11.56 0.30
C ASP A 69 -3.90 -10.63 0.73
N ALA A 70 -4.97 -11.16 1.31
CA ALA A 70 -6.14 -10.40 1.76
C ALA A 70 -6.80 -11.03 2.98
N GLY A 71 -7.63 -10.26 3.68
CA GLY A 71 -8.52 -10.75 4.73
C GLY A 71 -9.95 -10.92 4.21
N ILE A 72 -10.63 -12.01 4.61
CA ILE A 72 -12.05 -12.22 4.33
C ILE A 72 -12.79 -12.47 5.62
N VAL A 73 -13.87 -11.72 5.81
CA VAL A 73 -14.79 -11.91 6.92
C VAL A 73 -16.19 -12.21 6.41
N ARG A 74 -16.92 -13.04 7.14
CA ARG A 74 -18.33 -13.33 6.95
C ARG A 74 -19.13 -12.61 8.03
N PRO A 75 -19.64 -11.39 7.76
CA PRO A 75 -20.26 -10.55 8.78
C PRO A 75 -21.63 -11.05 9.20
N VAL A 76 -22.32 -11.80 8.36
CA VAL A 76 -23.64 -12.39 8.63
C VAL A 76 -23.47 -13.90 8.69
N LEU A 77 -23.59 -14.49 9.88
CA LEU A 77 -23.28 -15.90 10.09
C LEU A 77 -24.23 -16.88 9.39
N ASP A 78 -25.43 -16.43 9.03
CA ASP A 78 -26.43 -17.22 8.28
C ASP A 78 -26.26 -17.11 6.75
N SER A 79 -25.31 -16.29 6.28
CA SER A 79 -24.99 -16.10 4.86
C SER A 79 -23.61 -16.66 4.53
N MET A 80 -23.39 -17.09 3.29
CA MET A 80 -22.07 -17.40 2.76
C MET A 80 -21.44 -16.21 2.06
N GLU A 81 -22.11 -15.08 1.99
CA GLU A 81 -21.51 -13.84 1.48
C GLU A 81 -20.45 -13.31 2.45
N GLY A 82 -19.40 -12.75 1.89
CA GLY A 82 -18.28 -12.19 2.66
C GLY A 82 -17.83 -10.82 2.19
N VAL A 83 -17.09 -10.17 3.05
CA VAL A 83 -16.38 -8.91 2.77
C VAL A 83 -14.90 -9.22 2.69
N VAL A 84 -14.27 -8.75 1.64
CA VAL A 84 -12.83 -8.85 1.40
C VAL A 84 -12.20 -7.48 1.63
N VAL A 85 -11.05 -7.45 2.30
CA VAL A 85 -10.22 -6.25 2.47
C VAL A 85 -8.80 -6.60 2.06
N ALA A 86 -8.25 -5.80 1.16
CA ALA A 86 -6.86 -5.91 0.73
C ALA A 86 -6.22 -4.53 0.62
N HIS A 87 -4.92 -4.48 0.55
CA HIS A 87 -4.19 -3.20 0.42
C HIS A 87 -2.90 -3.38 -0.36
N GLY A 88 -2.36 -2.24 -0.82
CA GLY A 88 -1.05 -2.14 -1.45
C GLY A 88 -0.31 -0.89 -0.99
N ILE A 89 1.01 -1.00 -0.87
CA ILE A 89 1.88 0.07 -0.39
C ILE A 89 3.31 -0.08 -0.91
N CYS A 90 3.78 0.87 -1.70
CA CYS A 90 5.08 0.83 -2.35
C CYS A 90 5.92 2.10 -2.10
N PRO A 91 6.18 2.54 -0.85
CA PRO A 91 6.70 3.87 -0.54
C PRO A 91 8.08 4.15 -1.17
N ARG A 92 8.93 3.14 -1.37
CA ARG A 92 10.26 3.31 -1.96
C ARG A 92 10.24 3.71 -3.44
N LEU A 93 9.16 3.42 -4.15
CA LEU A 93 9.00 3.86 -5.53
C LEU A 93 8.80 5.38 -5.66
N SER A 94 8.42 6.08 -4.57
CA SER A 94 8.34 7.54 -4.56
C SER A 94 9.70 8.23 -4.74
N ASP A 95 10.80 7.54 -4.43
CA ASP A 95 12.15 8.04 -4.69
C ASP A 95 12.41 8.17 -6.21
N ILE A 96 11.67 7.42 -7.02
CA ILE A 96 11.72 7.43 -8.48
C ILE A 96 10.62 8.34 -9.03
N ASP A 97 9.36 8.00 -8.79
CA ASP A 97 8.19 8.76 -9.23
C ASP A 97 6.94 8.39 -8.41
N ALA A 98 6.32 9.39 -7.78
CA ALA A 98 5.11 9.20 -6.99
C ALA A 98 3.89 8.75 -7.82
N TYR A 99 3.84 9.04 -9.13
CA TYR A 99 2.81 8.49 -10.02
C TYR A 99 2.89 6.95 -10.07
N HIS A 100 4.07 6.44 -10.37
CA HIS A 100 4.29 4.99 -10.46
C HIS A 100 4.19 4.30 -9.10
N MET A 101 4.64 4.95 -8.02
CA MET A 101 4.43 4.46 -6.66
C MET A 101 2.94 4.24 -6.37
N THR A 102 2.12 5.22 -6.70
CA THR A 102 0.66 5.17 -6.51
C THR A 102 0.01 4.12 -7.40
N ALA A 103 0.39 4.07 -8.68
CA ALA A 103 -0.11 3.07 -9.62
C ALA A 103 0.18 1.64 -9.14
N CYS A 104 1.40 1.38 -8.67
CA CYS A 104 1.78 0.07 -8.11
C CYS A 104 1.01 -0.27 -6.83
N ALA A 105 0.79 0.71 -5.93
CA ALA A 105 0.02 0.47 -4.71
C ALA A 105 -1.45 0.12 -5.00
N ILE A 106 -2.07 0.76 -6.00
CA ILE A 106 -3.44 0.44 -6.43
C ILE A 106 -3.48 -0.94 -7.07
N ASP A 107 -2.56 -1.23 -8.00
CA ASP A 107 -2.47 -2.53 -8.68
C ASP A 107 -2.25 -3.67 -7.67
N GLU A 108 -1.37 -3.49 -6.68
CA GLU A 108 -1.14 -4.46 -5.61
C GLU A 108 -2.42 -4.74 -4.81
N ALA A 109 -3.13 -3.70 -4.36
CA ALA A 109 -4.38 -3.86 -3.60
C ALA A 109 -5.45 -4.62 -4.39
N VAL A 110 -5.61 -4.28 -5.67
CA VAL A 110 -6.58 -4.94 -6.56
C VAL A 110 -6.20 -6.40 -6.79
N ARG A 111 -4.93 -6.69 -7.10
CA ARG A 111 -4.45 -8.07 -7.30
C ARG A 111 -4.63 -8.92 -6.06
N ASN A 112 -4.32 -8.38 -4.88
CA ASN A 112 -4.49 -9.08 -3.62
C ASN A 112 -5.97 -9.45 -3.37
N ALA A 113 -6.90 -8.56 -3.69
CA ALA A 113 -8.33 -8.85 -3.58
C ALA A 113 -8.80 -9.91 -4.60
N VAL A 114 -8.34 -9.81 -5.85
CA VAL A 114 -8.67 -10.78 -6.91
C VAL A 114 -8.08 -12.16 -6.61
N ALA A 115 -6.88 -12.23 -6.02
CA ALA A 115 -6.23 -13.48 -5.65
C ALA A 115 -7.05 -14.33 -4.68
N VAL A 116 -7.91 -13.71 -3.88
CA VAL A 116 -8.82 -14.41 -2.95
C VAL A 116 -10.27 -14.52 -3.48
N GLY A 117 -10.49 -14.24 -4.77
CA GLY A 117 -11.73 -14.56 -5.46
C GLY A 117 -12.74 -13.43 -5.58
N VAL A 118 -12.38 -12.17 -5.40
CA VAL A 118 -13.25 -11.01 -5.64
C VAL A 118 -13.31 -10.68 -7.13
N ASP A 119 -14.50 -10.37 -7.63
CA ASP A 119 -14.69 -9.80 -8.96
C ASP A 119 -14.41 -8.28 -8.92
N LEU A 120 -13.77 -7.75 -9.97
CA LEU A 120 -13.46 -6.32 -10.08
C LEU A 120 -14.70 -5.43 -9.98
N ASP A 121 -15.83 -5.88 -10.53
CA ASP A 121 -17.10 -5.13 -10.50
C ASP A 121 -17.67 -4.96 -9.08
N HIS A 122 -17.12 -5.65 -8.10
CA HIS A 122 -17.51 -5.61 -6.69
C HIS A 122 -16.45 -5.01 -5.78
N LEU A 123 -15.49 -4.25 -6.33
CA LEU A 123 -14.46 -3.56 -5.58
C LEU A 123 -14.75 -2.06 -5.46
N ALA A 124 -14.41 -1.50 -4.30
CA ALA A 124 -14.33 -0.08 -4.05
C ALA A 124 -13.03 0.24 -3.32
N GLY A 125 -12.49 1.43 -3.54
CA GLY A 125 -11.18 1.82 -3.05
C GLY A 125 -11.22 2.92 -2.00
N LEU A 126 -10.13 3.02 -1.24
CA LEU A 126 -9.87 4.05 -0.26
C LEU A 126 -8.40 4.42 -0.32
N ASP A 127 -8.11 5.71 -0.52
CA ASP A 127 -6.76 6.24 -0.44
C ASP A 127 -6.39 6.66 0.99
N ASN A 128 -5.14 6.47 1.35
CA ASN A 128 -4.58 6.95 2.60
C ASN A 128 -3.19 7.56 2.35
N PHE A 129 -3.17 8.88 2.22
CA PHE A 129 -1.93 9.63 2.08
C PHE A 129 -1.21 9.81 3.41
N CYS A 130 0.08 9.50 3.40
CA CYS A 130 1.03 9.89 4.43
C CYS A 130 2.16 10.68 3.77
N TRP A 131 2.12 12.02 3.90
CA TRP A 131 2.94 12.91 3.09
C TRP A 131 3.77 13.87 3.93
N CYS A 132 5.01 14.13 3.46
CA CYS A 132 5.86 15.18 3.98
C CYS A 132 5.29 16.57 3.68
N ASP A 133 5.83 17.63 4.26
CA ASP A 133 5.37 19.01 4.02
C ASP A 133 5.55 19.41 2.55
N PRO A 134 4.46 19.61 1.79
CA PRO A 134 4.51 19.97 0.38
C PRO A 134 4.58 21.50 0.16
N VAL A 135 4.76 22.28 1.22
CA VAL A 135 4.81 23.75 1.12
C VAL A 135 6.27 24.22 1.23
N LYS A 136 6.72 24.93 0.20
CA LYS A 136 8.06 25.53 0.20
C LYS A 136 8.23 26.55 1.31
N SER A 137 9.29 26.41 2.08
CA SER A 137 9.66 27.31 3.14
C SER A 137 11.16 27.20 3.44
N ALA A 138 11.67 28.03 4.33
CA ALA A 138 13.07 27.89 4.81
C ALA A 138 13.34 26.51 5.45
N LYS A 139 12.30 25.89 6.05
CA LYS A 139 12.39 24.54 6.65
C LYS A 139 12.09 23.41 5.65
N THR A 140 11.55 23.74 4.48
CA THR A 140 11.18 22.80 3.42
C THR A 140 11.55 23.40 2.06
N PRO A 141 12.84 23.51 1.74
CA PRO A 141 13.29 24.15 0.48
C PRO A 141 12.85 23.37 -0.77
N ASP A 142 12.60 22.07 -0.63
CA ASP A 142 12.12 21.14 -1.65
C ASP A 142 10.58 20.99 -1.70
N GLY A 143 9.84 21.87 -1.01
CA GLY A 143 8.37 21.80 -0.94
C GLY A 143 7.69 21.82 -2.31
N ASP A 144 8.20 22.59 -3.28
CA ASP A 144 7.65 22.62 -4.64
C ASP A 144 7.75 21.25 -5.33
N TYR A 145 8.84 20.51 -5.13
CA TYR A 145 9.01 19.17 -5.65
C TYR A 145 8.05 18.17 -4.97
N LYS A 146 7.92 18.25 -3.66
CA LYS A 146 6.99 17.44 -2.87
C LYS A 146 5.53 17.68 -3.25
N LEU A 147 5.17 18.93 -3.54
CA LEU A 147 3.85 19.29 -4.07
C LEU A 147 3.62 18.71 -5.47
N ALA A 148 4.63 18.79 -6.34
CA ALA A 148 4.53 18.21 -7.67
C ALA A 148 4.33 16.68 -7.63
N GLN A 149 5.03 15.99 -6.73
CA GLN A 149 4.83 14.55 -6.49
C GLN A 149 3.41 14.25 -5.98
N LEU A 150 2.86 15.07 -5.08
CA LEU A 150 1.49 14.91 -4.58
C LEU A 150 0.47 15.02 -5.71
N VAL A 151 0.60 16.02 -6.58
CA VAL A 151 -0.26 16.18 -7.75
C VAL A 151 -0.15 14.95 -8.68
N ARG A 152 1.07 14.46 -8.94
CA ARG A 152 1.29 13.26 -9.76
C ARG A 152 0.66 12.01 -9.15
N SER A 153 0.74 11.84 -7.84
CA SER A 153 0.08 10.74 -7.13
C SER A 153 -1.45 10.80 -7.31
N ASN A 154 -2.05 12.00 -7.18
CA ASN A 154 -3.49 12.17 -7.43
C ASN A 154 -3.88 11.89 -8.89
N MET A 155 -3.03 12.25 -9.86
CA MET A 155 -3.26 11.89 -11.26
C MET A 155 -3.28 10.37 -11.44
N ALA A 156 -2.35 9.65 -10.81
CA ALA A 156 -2.33 8.19 -10.86
C ALA A 156 -3.56 7.55 -10.20
N ILE A 157 -4.08 8.10 -9.09
CA ILE A 157 -5.35 7.63 -8.52
C ILE A 157 -6.44 7.72 -9.58
N TYR A 158 -6.62 8.88 -10.20
CA TYR A 158 -7.64 9.08 -11.23
C TYR A 158 -7.47 8.09 -12.39
N ASP A 159 -6.27 8.03 -12.98
CA ASP A 159 -6.02 7.23 -14.17
C ASP A 159 -6.21 5.72 -13.89
N ILE A 160 -5.65 5.21 -12.81
CA ILE A 160 -5.63 3.78 -12.53
C ILE A 160 -6.97 3.29 -11.99
N THR A 161 -7.61 4.04 -11.07
CA THR A 161 -8.91 3.63 -10.52
C THR A 161 -10.00 3.69 -11.58
N THR A 162 -9.93 4.67 -12.49
CA THR A 162 -10.83 4.75 -13.65
C THR A 162 -10.61 3.59 -14.62
N ALA A 163 -9.34 3.24 -14.89
CA ALA A 163 -9.01 2.11 -15.76
C ALA A 163 -9.48 0.75 -15.20
N TYR A 164 -9.41 0.57 -13.90
CA TYR A 164 -9.90 -0.64 -13.22
C TYR A 164 -11.42 -0.63 -12.96
N GLY A 165 -12.09 0.53 -13.07
CA GLY A 165 -13.49 0.66 -12.67
C GLY A 165 -13.72 0.57 -11.16
N VAL A 166 -12.69 0.83 -10.34
CA VAL A 166 -12.72 0.74 -8.87
C VAL A 166 -12.96 2.15 -8.30
N PRO A 167 -14.18 2.51 -7.89
CA PRO A 167 -14.48 3.84 -7.37
C PRO A 167 -13.82 4.06 -5.99
N CYS A 168 -13.27 5.26 -5.78
CA CYS A 168 -12.86 5.69 -4.45
C CYS A 168 -14.08 6.12 -3.65
N ILE A 169 -14.36 5.44 -2.54
CA ILE A 169 -15.51 5.70 -1.67
C ILE A 169 -15.16 6.46 -0.39
N SER A 170 -13.88 6.58 -0.09
CA SER A 170 -13.35 7.33 1.04
C SER A 170 -11.89 7.68 0.80
N GLY A 171 -11.36 8.59 1.61
CA GLY A 171 -9.97 8.97 1.61
C GLY A 171 -9.54 9.53 2.96
N LYS A 172 -8.24 9.48 3.22
CA LYS A 172 -7.62 10.04 4.41
C LYS A 172 -6.30 10.70 4.03
N ASP A 173 -6.17 11.99 4.30
CA ASP A 173 -5.00 12.79 3.95
C ASP A 173 -4.23 13.22 5.20
N SER A 174 -3.02 12.72 5.34
CA SER A 174 -2.10 13.13 6.39
C SER A 174 -0.91 13.86 5.77
N MET A 175 -0.86 15.15 5.99
CA MET A 175 0.16 16.04 5.44
C MET A 175 1.09 16.57 6.52
N LYS A 176 2.30 17.00 6.11
CA LYS A 176 3.33 17.53 7.00
C LYS A 176 3.78 16.52 8.07
N ASN A 177 3.87 15.26 7.68
CA ASN A 177 4.39 14.20 8.54
C ASN A 177 5.92 14.28 8.60
N ASP A 178 6.38 15.35 9.20
CA ASP A 178 7.79 15.66 9.43
C ASP A 178 8.06 15.68 10.92
N TYR A 179 9.19 15.15 11.31
CA TYR A 179 9.70 15.23 12.68
C TYR A 179 10.98 16.05 12.70
N SER A 180 11.13 16.90 13.72
CA SER A 180 12.34 17.71 13.88
C SER A 180 12.90 17.55 15.28
N ILE A 181 14.21 17.28 15.36
CA ILE A 181 14.97 17.24 16.61
C ILE A 181 16.24 18.08 16.47
N GLY A 182 16.35 19.13 17.25
CA GLY A 182 17.43 20.11 17.12
C GLY A 182 17.45 20.71 15.70
N LYS A 183 18.58 20.51 15.00
CA LYS A 183 18.76 20.98 13.61
C LYS A 183 18.37 19.92 12.55
N THR A 184 18.05 18.72 12.97
CA THR A 184 17.73 17.61 12.05
C THR A 184 16.23 17.54 11.81
N LYS A 185 15.83 17.56 10.53
CA LYS A 185 14.47 17.31 10.09
C LYS A 185 14.41 15.94 9.40
N ILE A 186 13.49 15.11 9.82
CA ILE A 186 13.18 13.82 9.21
C ILE A 186 11.80 13.93 8.57
N SER A 187 11.72 13.74 7.26
CA SER A 187 10.46 13.71 6.52
C SER A 187 10.11 12.27 6.20
N VAL A 188 8.83 11.91 6.31
CA VAL A 188 8.36 10.64 5.76
C VAL A 188 8.53 10.64 4.24
N PRO A 189 8.87 9.51 3.62
CA PRO A 189 8.80 9.40 2.16
C PRO A 189 7.34 9.64 1.71
N PRO A 190 7.12 10.28 0.56
CA PRO A 190 5.80 10.32 -0.05
C PRO A 190 5.21 8.92 -0.14
N THR A 191 4.06 8.72 0.48
CA THR A 191 3.46 7.39 0.61
C THR A 191 1.97 7.45 0.36
N LEU A 192 1.49 6.52 -0.45
CA LEU A 192 0.08 6.15 -0.56
C LEU A 192 -0.07 4.70 -0.10
N LEU A 193 -0.90 4.47 0.91
CA LEU A 193 -1.50 3.19 1.20
C LEU A 193 -2.86 3.16 0.51
N TYR A 194 -3.05 2.28 -0.45
CA TYR A 194 -4.35 2.08 -1.09
C TYR A 194 -4.99 0.82 -0.55
N SER A 195 -6.23 0.94 -0.10
CA SER A 195 -7.02 -0.19 0.39
C SER A 195 -8.22 -0.41 -0.52
N VAL A 196 -8.61 -1.65 -0.70
CA VAL A 196 -9.84 -2.01 -1.39
C VAL A 196 -10.72 -2.85 -0.48
N ILE A 197 -12.02 -2.63 -0.63
CA ILE A 197 -13.05 -3.45 -0.02
C ILE A 197 -13.89 -4.07 -1.14
N GLY A 198 -14.21 -5.34 -1.01
CA GLY A 198 -15.00 -6.05 -2.00
C GLY A 198 -15.99 -7.00 -1.37
N LYS A 199 -16.94 -7.44 -2.18
CA LYS A 199 -17.93 -8.46 -1.80
C LYS A 199 -17.62 -9.76 -2.53
N ILE A 200 -17.60 -10.85 -1.80
CA ILE A 200 -17.55 -12.20 -2.34
C ILE A 200 -18.91 -12.90 -2.10
N PRO A 201 -19.55 -13.47 -3.12
CA PRO A 201 -20.88 -14.05 -2.97
C PRO A 201 -20.86 -15.37 -2.19
N ASP A 202 -19.73 -16.07 -2.16
CA ASP A 202 -19.58 -17.34 -1.45
C ASP A 202 -18.16 -17.50 -0.93
N VAL A 203 -17.97 -17.32 0.37
CA VAL A 203 -16.66 -17.40 1.04
C VAL A 203 -16.00 -18.78 0.97
N ARG A 204 -16.73 -19.83 0.60
CA ARG A 204 -16.18 -21.19 0.41
C ARG A 204 -15.34 -21.31 -0.87
N LYS A 205 -15.37 -20.26 -1.73
CA LYS A 205 -14.62 -20.19 -2.98
C LYS A 205 -13.35 -19.34 -2.87
N ALA A 206 -13.08 -18.84 -1.67
CA ALA A 206 -11.89 -18.06 -1.40
C ALA A 206 -10.62 -18.93 -1.33
#